data_0a04d644c3d82ea3486905034401f1b6
#
_entry.id   0a04d644c3d82ea3486905034401f1b6
#
_cell.length_a   1.000
_cell.length_b   1.000
_cell.length_c   1.000
_cell.angle_alpha   90.00
_cell.angle_beta   90.00
_cell.angle_gamma   90.00
#
_symmetry.space_group_name_H-M   'P 1'
#
loop_
_entity.id
_entity.type
_entity.pdbx_description
1 polymer ?
#
loop_
_entity_poly.entity_id
_entity_poly.type
_entity_poly.pdbx_seq_one_letter_code
_entity_poly.pdbx_strand_id
1 'polypeptide(L)'
;MLLDAVLKMGGAAVVCADHGNCEQMWDPEQNCPHTSHTLNLVEVFVVGAGFSAAGTTLRTGGRLADIAPTLLQLMKLPQPAEMTGRSLIA
;
A
#
# COMPACT_ATOMS: atom_id res chain seq x y z
N MET A 1 -3.07 8.89 17.78
CA MET A 1 -3.10 7.89 16.71
C MET A 1 -1.74 7.66 16.13
N LEU A 2 -1.50 6.50 15.56
CA LEU A 2 -0.19 6.13 15.02
C LEU A 2 0.29 7.08 13.91
N LEU A 3 -0.57 7.39 12.94
CA LEU A 3 -0.20 8.28 11.86
C LEU A 3 0.09 9.71 12.34
N ASP A 4 -0.64 10.18 13.34
CA ASP A 4 -0.37 11.49 13.92
C ASP A 4 1.02 11.55 14.55
N ALA A 5 1.42 10.48 15.24
CA ALA A 5 2.74 10.39 15.83
C ALA A 5 3.85 10.40 14.77
N VAL A 6 3.65 9.66 13.67
CA VAL A 6 4.61 9.61 12.57
C VAL A 6 4.77 11.00 11.95
N LEU A 7 3.66 11.70 11.69
CA LEU A 7 3.70 13.03 11.10
C LEU A 7 4.35 14.07 12.02
N LYS A 8 4.08 13.98 13.33
CA LYS A 8 4.71 14.89 14.32
C LYS A 8 6.23 14.74 14.35
N MET A 9 6.74 13.55 14.11
CA MET A 9 8.17 13.28 14.08
C MET A 9 8.81 13.58 12.72
N GLY A 10 8.06 14.13 11.78
CA GLY A 10 8.56 14.42 10.44
C GLY A 10 8.73 13.19 9.56
N GLY A 11 8.10 12.08 9.93
CA GLY A 11 8.20 10.84 9.19
C GLY A 11 7.18 10.69 8.09
N ALA A 12 7.26 9.59 7.38
CA ALA A 12 6.30 9.18 6.36
C ALA A 12 5.89 7.73 6.59
N ALA A 13 4.73 7.36 6.07
CA ALA A 13 4.20 6.01 6.23
C ALA A 13 3.54 5.55 4.95
N VAL A 14 3.63 4.24 4.71
CA VAL A 14 2.84 3.56 3.69
C VAL A 14 1.86 2.65 4.42
N VAL A 15 0.58 2.83 4.17
CA VAL A 15 -0.48 2.03 4.79
C VAL A 15 -1.11 1.17 3.71
N CYS A 16 -1.10 -0.14 3.91
CA CYS A 16 -1.66 -1.07 2.94
C CYS A 16 -2.14 -2.33 3.64
N ALA A 17 -2.86 -3.17 2.90
CA ALA A 17 -3.19 -4.52 3.34
C ALA A 17 -2.39 -5.53 2.52
N ASP A 18 -2.19 -6.72 3.06
CA ASP A 18 -1.51 -7.81 2.36
C ASP A 18 -2.47 -8.64 1.50
N HIS A 19 -3.76 -8.58 1.81
CA HIS A 19 -4.80 -9.29 1.06
C HIS A 19 -6.17 -8.70 1.39
N GLY A 20 -7.18 -9.05 0.59
CA GLY A 20 -8.56 -8.74 0.89
C GLY A 20 -9.21 -9.81 1.76
N ASN A 21 -10.32 -9.48 2.38
CA ASN A 21 -11.13 -10.41 3.18
C ASN A 21 -12.53 -9.83 3.39
N CYS A 22 -12.64 -8.79 4.23
CA CYS A 22 -13.93 -8.27 4.68
C CYS A 22 -14.74 -7.56 3.59
N GLU A 23 -14.11 -7.19 2.49
CA GLU A 23 -14.83 -6.59 1.37
C GLU A 23 -15.72 -7.61 0.64
N GLN A 24 -15.49 -8.91 0.85
CA GLN A 24 -16.34 -9.98 0.36
C GLN A 24 -16.78 -10.84 1.54
N MET A 25 -18.04 -10.67 1.97
CA MET A 25 -18.55 -11.37 3.15
C MET A 25 -19.44 -12.56 2.82
N TRP A 26 -19.79 -12.73 1.55
CA TRP A 26 -20.65 -13.82 1.08
C TRP A 26 -20.02 -14.50 -0.11
N ASP A 27 -20.10 -15.84 -0.11
CA ASP A 27 -19.66 -16.70 -1.21
C ASP A 27 -20.88 -17.21 -1.99
N PRO A 28 -21.16 -16.65 -3.17
CA PRO A 28 -22.32 -17.08 -3.95
C PRO A 28 -22.17 -18.48 -4.56
N GLU A 29 -20.95 -18.96 -4.78
CA GLU A 29 -20.73 -20.29 -5.33
C GLU A 29 -21.06 -21.38 -4.33
N GLN A 30 -20.63 -21.19 -3.08
CA GLN A 30 -20.89 -22.14 -2.00
C GLN A 30 -22.13 -21.79 -1.18
N ASN A 31 -22.76 -20.65 -1.46
CA ASN A 31 -23.96 -20.18 -0.77
C ASN A 31 -23.77 -20.14 0.76
N CYS A 32 -22.69 -19.54 1.20
CA CYS A 32 -22.35 -19.44 2.62
C CYS A 32 -21.56 -18.15 2.89
N PRO A 33 -21.38 -17.75 4.16
CA PRO A 33 -20.51 -16.64 4.49
C PRO A 33 -19.08 -16.88 3.97
N HIS A 34 -18.49 -15.85 3.38
CA HIS A 34 -17.11 -15.87 2.91
C HIS A 34 -16.19 -15.57 4.08
N THR A 35 -15.27 -16.47 4.39
CA THR A 35 -14.35 -16.35 5.52
C THR A 35 -12.88 -16.41 5.11
N SER A 36 -12.59 -16.53 3.83
CA SER A 36 -11.23 -16.68 3.32
C SER A 36 -10.65 -15.34 2.85
N HIS A 37 -9.35 -15.31 2.64
CA HIS A 37 -8.69 -14.18 1.99
C HIS A 37 -9.13 -14.08 0.54
N THR A 38 -9.13 -12.87 -0.02
CA THR A 38 -9.47 -12.64 -1.41
C THR A 38 -8.24 -12.17 -2.20
N LEU A 39 -8.32 -12.33 -3.53
CA LEU A 39 -7.34 -11.79 -4.46
C LEU A 39 -7.76 -10.42 -4.98
N ASN A 40 -8.78 -9.83 -4.42
CA ASN A 40 -9.23 -8.48 -4.80
C ASN A 40 -8.15 -7.46 -4.52
N LEU A 41 -8.18 -6.36 -5.28
CA LEU A 41 -7.26 -5.26 -5.04
C LEU A 41 -7.51 -4.65 -3.67
N VAL A 42 -6.43 -4.27 -3.01
CA VAL A 42 -6.48 -3.56 -1.73
C VAL A 42 -5.91 -2.17 -1.92
N GLU A 43 -6.33 -1.24 -1.07
CA GLU A 43 -5.89 0.14 -1.15
C GLU A 43 -4.51 0.32 -0.53
N VAL A 44 -3.80 1.35 -1.00
CA VAL A 44 -2.53 1.77 -0.45
C VAL A 44 -2.56 3.28 -0.25
N PHE A 45 -2.04 3.73 0.88
CA PHE A 45 -1.96 5.16 1.22
C PHE A 45 -0.51 5.51 1.53
N VAL A 46 -0.04 6.63 0.98
CA VAL A 46 1.25 7.21 1.34
C VAL A 46 1.00 8.51 2.09
N VAL A 47 1.52 8.61 3.30
CA VAL A 47 1.28 9.73 4.20
C VAL A 47 2.63 10.31 4.63
N GLY A 48 2.77 11.63 4.55
CA GLY A 48 3.99 12.28 4.99
C GLY A 48 4.07 13.74 4.55
N ALA A 49 5.01 14.47 5.12
CA ALA A 49 5.26 15.85 4.73
C ALA A 49 5.72 15.91 3.27
N GLY A 50 5.14 16.79 2.49
CA GLY A 50 5.42 16.91 1.07
C GLY A 50 4.61 15.99 0.16
N PHE A 51 3.80 15.11 0.74
CA PHE A 51 2.91 14.24 -0.03
C PHE A 51 1.47 14.71 0.16
N SER A 52 0.88 15.24 -0.89
CA SER A 52 -0.51 15.69 -0.87
C SER A 52 -1.24 15.14 -2.09
N ALA A 53 -2.55 15.05 -2.00
CA ALA A 53 -3.38 14.58 -3.11
C ALA A 53 -3.22 15.44 -4.36
N ALA A 54 -2.85 16.70 -4.21
CA ALA A 54 -2.69 17.62 -5.32
C ALA A 54 -1.32 17.52 -6.00
N GLY A 55 -0.29 17.09 -5.27
CA GLY A 55 1.09 17.09 -5.77
C GLY A 55 1.71 15.72 -5.99
N THR A 56 1.07 14.66 -5.54
CA THR A 56 1.63 13.32 -5.61
C THR A 56 0.62 12.35 -6.21
N THR A 57 1.04 11.60 -7.22
CA THR A 57 0.19 10.59 -7.86
C THR A 57 0.81 9.22 -7.67
N LEU A 58 -0.01 8.25 -7.29
CA LEU A 58 0.43 6.86 -7.21
C LEU A 58 0.09 6.13 -8.51
N ARG A 59 1.00 5.25 -8.90
CA ARG A 59 0.84 4.42 -10.09
C ARG A 59 -0.25 3.37 -9.84
N THR A 60 -1.08 3.10 -10.86
CA THR A 60 -2.07 2.02 -10.80
C THR A 60 -1.45 0.69 -11.22
N GLY A 61 -2.14 -0.40 -10.93
CA GLY A 61 -1.68 -1.73 -11.31
C GLY A 61 -0.51 -2.25 -10.49
N GLY A 62 -0.30 -1.70 -9.30
CA GLY A 62 0.77 -2.15 -8.42
C GLY A 62 0.50 -3.48 -7.76
N ARG A 63 1.52 -4.01 -7.08
CA ARG A 63 1.47 -5.29 -6.36
C ARG A 63 2.28 -5.18 -5.07
N LEU A 64 2.17 -6.17 -4.21
CA LEU A 64 2.88 -6.15 -2.92
C LEU A 64 4.40 -6.01 -3.08
N ALA A 65 4.97 -6.57 -4.14
CA ALA A 65 6.40 -6.44 -4.43
C ALA A 65 6.85 -4.99 -4.65
N ASP A 66 5.91 -4.06 -4.86
CA ASP A 66 6.21 -2.65 -5.09
C ASP A 66 6.29 -1.83 -3.80
N ILE A 67 5.91 -2.39 -2.66
CA ILE A 67 5.88 -1.66 -1.39
C ILE A 67 7.30 -1.30 -0.93
N ALA A 68 8.22 -2.27 -0.92
CA ALA A 68 9.60 -2.01 -0.51
C ALA A 68 10.31 -1.01 -1.43
N PRO A 69 10.18 -1.09 -2.76
CA PRO A 69 10.72 -0.05 -3.64
C PRO A 69 10.15 1.34 -3.34
N THR A 70 8.86 1.42 -3.00
CA THR A 70 8.24 2.69 -2.61
C THR A 70 8.88 3.25 -1.34
N LEU A 71 9.10 2.41 -0.32
CA LEU A 71 9.77 2.81 0.91
C LEU A 71 11.19 3.29 0.65
N LEU A 72 11.93 2.60 -0.21
CA LEU A 72 13.29 3.01 -0.56
C LEU A 72 13.31 4.38 -1.23
N GLN A 73 12.35 4.64 -2.11
CA GLN A 73 12.26 5.97 -2.73
C GLN A 73 11.96 7.05 -1.70
N LEU A 74 11.07 6.78 -0.73
CA LEU A 74 10.78 7.72 0.35
C LEU A 74 12.02 7.99 1.21
N MET A 75 12.86 7.00 1.40
CA MET A 75 14.10 7.11 2.15
C MET A 75 15.27 7.63 1.32
N LYS A 76 15.07 7.83 0.02
CA LYS A 76 16.09 8.26 -0.94
C LYS A 76 17.28 7.30 -0.99
N LEU A 77 16.97 6.00 -0.90
CA LEU A 77 17.95 4.92 -1.00
C LEU A 77 17.85 4.21 -2.34
N PRO A 78 18.97 3.68 -2.86
CA PRO A 78 18.94 2.94 -4.12
C PRO A 78 18.22 1.60 -3.96
N GLN A 79 17.57 1.14 -5.02
CA GLN A 79 16.87 -0.14 -5.04
C GLN A 79 17.86 -1.22 -5.50
N PRO A 80 18.02 -2.32 -4.72
CA PRO A 80 18.85 -3.44 -5.15
C PRO A 80 18.33 -4.09 -6.44
N ALA A 81 19.25 -4.64 -7.26
CA ALA A 81 18.89 -5.28 -8.52
C ALA A 81 18.03 -6.53 -8.34
N GLU A 82 18.14 -7.21 -7.20
CA GLU A 82 17.35 -8.38 -6.88
C GLU A 82 15.88 -8.04 -6.60
N MET A 83 15.59 -6.80 -6.26
CA MET A 83 14.25 -6.33 -5.99
C MET A 83 13.55 -6.01 -7.31
N THR A 84 12.58 -6.83 -7.69
CA THR A 84 11.94 -6.76 -9.01
C THR A 84 10.75 -5.82 -9.08
N GLY A 85 10.23 -5.37 -7.93
CA GLY A 85 9.13 -4.43 -7.88
C GLY A 85 9.54 -3.03 -8.31
N ARG A 86 8.57 -2.14 -8.35
CA ARG A 86 8.78 -0.75 -8.80
C ARG A 86 8.01 0.19 -7.89
N SER A 87 8.60 1.32 -7.53
CA SER A 87 7.93 2.31 -6.67
C SER A 87 6.55 2.69 -7.22
N LEU A 88 5.59 2.82 -6.32
CA LEU A 88 4.24 3.25 -6.66
C LEU A 88 4.14 4.77 -6.83
N ILE A 89 5.13 5.51 -6.40
CA ILE A 89 5.15 6.97 -6.58
C ILE A 89 5.50 7.27 -8.03
N ALA A 90 4.58 7.93 -8.69
CA ALA A 90 4.75 8.31 -10.09
C ALA A 90 5.63 9.54 -10.24
#